data_a1e1fc45baa31873417180bc2634b326
#
_entry.id   a1e1fc45baa31873417180bc2634b326
#
_cell.length_a   1.000
_cell.length_b   1.000
_cell.length_c   1.000
_cell.angle_alpha   90.00
_cell.angle_beta   90.00
_cell.angle_gamma   90.00
#
_symmetry.space_group_name_H-M   'P 1'
#
loop_
_entity.id
_entity.type
_entity.pdbx_description
1 polymer ?
#
loop_
_entity_poly.entity_id
_entity_poly.type
_entity_poly.pdbx_seq_one_letter_code
_entity_poly.pdbx_strand_id
1 'polypeptide(L)'
;MFSPEGKEFTDKVLKHIKFPYDRNAVRQELEEHMEDICDDLTEEGYGREEAERLSVQYMGDADEIGRELNKAHNPILGWIWYISRLTAIIAAAFLITTAGVRGFSYMKAYFGNGYEDYKNGELVYSADSGYETLIYDMHLKIDGVRYYDDGTLELRYKTWKSLFSDSIDWTFNLNGEFLTDEKGNKYYFSTGNSNGNKVCHSQLFFKDFPQDVKTIIIDTDVNGQNIHCEIPVPEVNNK
;
A
#
# COMPACT_ATOMS: atom_id res chain seq x y z
N MET A 1 48.84 -3.25 3.99
CA MET A 1 48.74 -4.49 3.17
C MET A 1 49.64 -5.48 3.84
N PHE A 2 49.06 -6.52 4.47
CA PHE A 2 49.83 -7.47 5.31
C PHE A 2 50.89 -8.25 4.52
N SER A 3 51.93 -8.67 5.25
CA SER A 3 52.97 -9.58 4.75
C SER A 3 52.36 -10.87 4.21
N PRO A 4 53.06 -11.62 3.34
CA PRO A 4 52.61 -12.93 2.89
C PRO A 4 52.31 -13.88 4.04
N GLU A 5 53.09 -13.81 5.13
CA GLU A 5 52.95 -14.60 6.35
C GLU A 5 51.64 -14.30 7.09
N GLY A 6 51.29 -13.01 7.25
CA GLY A 6 50.02 -12.60 7.88
C GLY A 6 48.78 -13.06 7.08
N LYS A 7 48.84 -13.04 5.73
CA LYS A 7 47.81 -13.59 4.89
C LYS A 7 47.65 -15.10 5.03
N GLU A 8 48.78 -15.82 5.06
CA GLU A 8 48.75 -17.26 5.20
C GLU A 8 48.16 -17.66 6.58
N PHE A 9 48.53 -16.95 7.64
CA PHE A 9 47.97 -17.10 8.98
C PHE A 9 46.45 -16.90 8.97
N THR A 10 45.98 -15.76 8.47
CA THR A 10 44.56 -15.46 8.39
C THR A 10 43.79 -16.49 7.57
N ASP A 11 44.30 -16.89 6.41
CA ASP A 11 43.64 -17.88 5.56
C ASP A 11 43.58 -19.27 6.25
N LYS A 12 44.57 -19.61 7.09
CA LYS A 12 44.56 -20.82 7.86
C LYS A 12 43.49 -20.80 8.95
N VAL A 13 43.38 -19.71 9.71
CA VAL A 13 42.29 -19.49 10.69
C VAL A 13 40.93 -19.61 10.02
N LEU A 14 40.73 -18.93 8.89
CA LEU A 14 39.42 -18.88 8.19
C LEU A 14 38.98 -20.23 7.62
N LYS A 15 39.87 -21.20 7.41
CA LYS A 15 39.49 -22.57 7.01
C LYS A 15 38.63 -23.26 8.10
N HIS A 16 38.79 -22.88 9.36
CA HIS A 16 38.01 -23.42 10.47
C HIS A 16 36.63 -22.77 10.60
N ILE A 17 36.42 -21.55 10.07
CA ILE A 17 35.16 -20.86 10.18
C ILE A 17 34.14 -21.46 9.20
N LYS A 18 33.18 -22.19 9.72
CA LYS A 18 32.18 -22.95 8.95
C LYS A 18 31.04 -22.07 8.40
N PHE A 19 30.71 -20.94 9.07
CA PHE A 19 29.70 -20.02 8.58
C PHE A 19 30.32 -19.00 7.64
N PRO A 20 30.02 -19.05 6.31
CA PRO A 20 30.75 -18.27 5.31
C PRO A 20 30.63 -16.76 5.49
N TYR A 21 29.47 -16.31 6.01
CA TYR A 21 29.17 -14.87 6.13
C TYR A 21 29.98 -14.20 7.25
N ASP A 22 30.51 -14.96 8.24
CA ASP A 22 31.35 -14.43 9.31
C ASP A 22 32.82 -14.32 8.89
N ARG A 23 33.22 -15.00 7.83
CA ARG A 23 34.65 -15.03 7.41
C ARG A 23 35.26 -13.68 7.16
N ASN A 24 34.48 -12.74 6.56
CA ASN A 24 34.99 -11.39 6.28
C ASN A 24 35.15 -10.58 7.58
N ALA A 25 34.21 -10.69 8.50
CA ALA A 25 34.32 -10.02 9.80
C ALA A 25 35.50 -10.56 10.61
N VAL A 26 35.63 -11.89 10.69
CA VAL A 26 36.75 -12.54 11.36
C VAL A 26 38.11 -12.21 10.70
N ARG A 27 38.14 -12.10 9.35
CA ARG A 27 39.34 -11.65 8.65
C ARG A 27 39.76 -10.27 9.10
N GLN A 28 38.80 -9.33 9.08
CA GLN A 28 39.06 -7.94 9.47
C GLN A 28 39.54 -7.83 10.91
N GLU A 29 38.90 -8.53 11.84
CA GLU A 29 39.27 -8.54 13.24
C GLU A 29 40.71 -9.10 13.48
N LEU A 30 41.08 -10.16 12.76
CA LEU A 30 42.43 -10.69 12.82
C LEU A 30 43.48 -9.75 12.22
N GLU A 31 43.14 -9.10 11.13
CA GLU A 31 44.00 -8.13 10.47
C GLU A 31 44.20 -6.89 11.34
N GLU A 32 43.15 -6.34 11.92
CA GLU A 32 43.21 -5.22 12.87
C GLU A 32 44.08 -5.56 14.09
N HIS A 33 43.87 -6.74 14.66
CA HIS A 33 44.64 -7.16 15.84
C HIS A 33 46.13 -7.38 15.54
N MET A 34 46.47 -7.95 14.37
CA MET A 34 47.86 -8.04 13.95
C MET A 34 48.51 -6.69 13.72
N GLU A 35 47.72 -5.69 13.20
CA GLU A 35 48.20 -4.33 12.98
C GLU A 35 48.47 -3.63 14.29
N ASP A 36 47.58 -3.74 15.25
CA ASP A 36 47.78 -3.22 16.61
C ASP A 36 49.08 -3.72 17.25
N ILE A 37 49.32 -5.07 17.21
CA ILE A 37 50.57 -5.66 17.73
C ILE A 37 51.78 -5.15 16.95
N CYS A 38 51.66 -4.99 15.62
CA CYS A 38 52.78 -4.49 14.80
C CYS A 38 53.13 -3.03 15.12
N ASP A 39 52.10 -2.21 15.37
CA ASP A 39 52.32 -0.80 15.75
C ASP A 39 52.96 -0.68 17.15
N ASP A 40 52.50 -1.48 18.11
CA ASP A 40 53.11 -1.51 19.45
C ASP A 40 54.59 -1.93 19.37
N LEU A 41 54.94 -2.96 18.60
CA LEU A 41 56.33 -3.37 18.39
C LEU A 41 57.17 -2.33 17.66
N THR A 42 56.57 -1.57 16.77
CA THR A 42 57.25 -0.46 16.05
C THR A 42 57.56 0.70 17.03
N GLU A 43 56.66 0.96 17.97
CA GLU A 43 56.88 1.96 19.02
C GLU A 43 57.99 1.50 20.01
N GLU A 44 58.15 0.19 20.23
CA GLU A 44 59.26 -0.39 21.00
C GLU A 44 60.60 -0.34 20.29
N GLY A 45 60.60 0.04 18.98
CA GLY A 45 61.84 0.28 18.21
C GLY A 45 62.21 -0.83 17.24
N TYR A 46 61.33 -1.82 17.02
CA TYR A 46 61.53 -2.87 15.98
C TYR A 46 61.31 -2.27 14.56
N GLY A 47 62.06 -2.78 13.60
CA GLY A 47 61.83 -2.43 12.21
C GLY A 47 60.47 -2.97 11.69
N ARG A 48 59.80 -2.30 10.78
CA ARG A 48 58.44 -2.66 10.31
C ARG A 48 58.34 -4.09 9.81
N GLU A 49 59.30 -4.59 9.05
CA GLU A 49 59.34 -5.99 8.56
C GLU A 49 59.44 -7.01 9.70
N GLU A 50 60.25 -6.69 10.71
CA GLU A 50 60.42 -7.53 11.87
C GLU A 50 59.20 -7.51 12.78
N ALA A 51 58.60 -6.32 12.98
CA ALA A 51 57.36 -6.15 13.71
C ALA A 51 56.17 -6.92 13.08
N GLU A 52 56.03 -6.88 11.74
CA GLU A 52 55.03 -7.68 11.04
C GLU A 52 55.22 -9.19 11.22
N ARG A 53 56.44 -9.67 11.18
CA ARG A 53 56.72 -11.09 11.42
C ARG A 53 56.47 -11.51 12.86
N LEU A 54 56.84 -10.66 13.80
CA LEU A 54 56.63 -10.91 15.24
C LEU A 54 55.14 -10.81 15.60
N SER A 55 54.40 -9.90 15.01
CA SER A 55 52.93 -9.80 15.24
C SER A 55 52.22 -11.10 14.93
N VAL A 56 52.56 -11.77 13.82
CA VAL A 56 52.01 -13.11 13.48
C VAL A 56 52.39 -14.15 14.51
N GLN A 57 53.61 -14.13 15.03
CA GLN A 57 54.06 -15.06 16.07
C GLN A 57 53.32 -14.84 17.39
N TYR A 58 53.06 -13.60 17.76
CA TYR A 58 52.33 -13.26 18.98
C TYR A 58 50.84 -13.62 18.90
N MET A 59 50.27 -13.72 17.71
CA MET A 59 48.92 -14.27 17.54
C MET A 59 48.77 -15.72 18.02
N GLY A 60 49.82 -16.52 17.95
CA GLY A 60 49.80 -17.93 18.40
C GLY A 60 49.50 -18.94 17.28
N ASP A 61 48.87 -20.07 17.64
CA ASP A 61 48.59 -21.15 16.69
C ASP A 61 47.28 -20.90 15.92
N ALA A 62 47.39 -20.78 14.58
CA ALA A 62 46.25 -20.48 13.69
C ALA A 62 45.16 -21.56 13.73
N ASP A 63 45.53 -22.85 13.93
CA ASP A 63 44.54 -23.92 13.98
C ASP A 63 43.78 -23.92 15.31
N GLU A 64 44.45 -23.55 16.42
CA GLU A 64 43.80 -23.41 17.72
C GLU A 64 42.83 -22.23 17.73
N ILE A 65 43.28 -21.05 17.31
CA ILE A 65 42.49 -19.85 17.21
C ILE A 65 41.27 -20.09 16.29
N GLY A 66 41.49 -20.70 15.12
CA GLY A 66 40.42 -21.01 14.20
C GLY A 66 39.36 -21.93 14.79
N ARG A 67 39.73 -22.92 15.59
CA ARG A 67 38.78 -23.79 16.28
C ARG A 67 38.00 -23.06 17.38
N GLU A 68 38.64 -22.16 18.12
CA GLU A 68 37.98 -21.39 19.17
C GLU A 68 37.01 -20.35 18.57
N LEU A 69 37.43 -19.62 17.57
CA LEU A 69 36.57 -18.68 16.84
C LEU A 69 35.35 -19.39 16.20
N ASN A 70 35.56 -20.59 15.63
CA ASN A 70 34.42 -21.34 15.09
C ASN A 70 33.44 -21.83 16.17
N LYS A 71 33.86 -21.97 17.43
CA LYS A 71 32.93 -22.25 18.54
C LYS A 71 32.13 -21.02 18.91
N ALA A 72 32.78 -19.84 18.94
CA ALA A 72 32.13 -18.56 19.20
C ALA A 72 31.17 -18.20 18.06
N HIS A 73 31.59 -18.40 16.81
CA HIS A 73 30.78 -18.20 15.59
C HIS A 73 30.03 -19.49 15.21
N ASN A 74 29.09 -19.93 16.07
CA ASN A 74 28.35 -21.18 15.87
C ASN A 74 27.59 -21.16 14.51
N PRO A 75 27.95 -22.04 13.54
CA PRO A 75 27.38 -22.03 12.23
C PRO A 75 25.87 -22.32 12.21
N ILE A 76 25.35 -23.08 13.15
CA ILE A 76 23.92 -23.40 13.25
C ILE A 76 23.13 -22.13 13.59
N LEU A 77 23.61 -21.37 14.59
CA LEU A 77 22.98 -20.09 14.95
C LEU A 77 23.08 -19.07 13.82
N GLY A 78 24.22 -19.00 13.12
CA GLY A 78 24.41 -18.17 11.96
C GLY A 78 23.41 -18.47 10.85
N TRP A 79 23.20 -19.75 10.51
CA TRP A 79 22.21 -20.14 9.51
C TRP A 79 20.78 -19.89 9.95
N ILE A 80 20.43 -20.14 11.21
CA ILE A 80 19.09 -19.85 11.76
C ILE A 80 18.81 -18.34 11.63
N TRP A 81 19.76 -17.51 12.04
CA TRP A 81 19.61 -16.04 11.94
C TRP A 81 19.45 -15.58 10.47
N TYR A 82 20.29 -16.09 9.57
CA TYR A 82 20.23 -15.74 8.15
C TYR A 82 18.92 -16.15 7.50
N ILE A 83 18.46 -17.39 7.72
CA ILE A 83 17.21 -17.91 7.18
C ILE A 83 16.02 -17.13 7.75
N SER A 84 15.98 -16.86 9.05
CA SER A 84 14.89 -16.10 9.67
C SER A 84 14.81 -14.68 9.13
N ARG A 85 15.94 -14.02 8.93
CA ARG A 85 16.00 -12.69 8.30
C ARG A 85 15.48 -12.71 6.86
N LEU A 86 15.91 -13.70 6.06
CA LEU A 86 15.45 -13.84 4.69
C LEU A 86 13.93 -14.10 4.62
N THR A 87 13.43 -14.99 5.47
CA THR A 87 12.00 -15.30 5.58
C THR A 87 11.19 -14.06 5.97
N ALA A 88 11.68 -13.27 6.92
CA ALA A 88 11.04 -12.03 7.33
C ALA A 88 10.97 -11.00 6.18
N ILE A 89 12.05 -10.86 5.41
CA ILE A 89 12.08 -9.97 4.24
C ILE A 89 11.07 -10.44 3.17
N ILE A 90 11.03 -11.73 2.86
CA ILE A 90 10.09 -12.30 1.89
C ILE A 90 8.65 -12.11 2.36
N ALA A 91 8.36 -12.39 3.64
CA ALA A 91 7.03 -12.18 4.22
C ALA A 91 6.61 -10.72 4.17
N ALA A 92 7.50 -9.80 4.52
CA ALA A 92 7.24 -8.36 4.45
C ALA A 92 6.98 -7.90 3.00
N ALA A 93 7.78 -8.35 2.04
CA ALA A 93 7.59 -8.05 0.63
C ALA A 93 6.24 -8.59 0.12
N PHE A 94 5.87 -9.80 0.50
CA PHE A 94 4.57 -10.39 0.16
C PHE A 94 3.39 -9.59 0.75
N LEU A 95 3.49 -9.19 2.01
CA LEU A 95 2.46 -8.36 2.66
C LEU A 95 2.34 -6.98 2.00
N ILE A 96 3.46 -6.33 1.71
CA ILE A 96 3.48 -5.01 1.05
C ILE A 96 2.86 -5.11 -0.35
N THR A 97 3.21 -6.12 -1.14
CA THR A 97 2.70 -6.28 -2.49
C THR A 97 1.20 -6.59 -2.48
N THR A 98 0.74 -7.52 -1.65
CA THR A 98 -0.67 -7.92 -1.61
C THR A 98 -1.57 -6.84 -0.99
N ALA A 99 -1.20 -6.29 0.16
CA ALA A 99 -1.95 -5.24 0.83
C ALA A 99 -1.84 -3.90 0.07
N GLY A 100 -0.66 -3.57 -0.46
CA GLY A 100 -0.41 -2.35 -1.22
C GLY A 100 -1.21 -2.30 -2.52
N VAL A 101 -1.24 -3.38 -3.30
CA VAL A 101 -2.04 -3.44 -4.54
C VAL A 101 -3.53 -3.31 -4.25
N ARG A 102 -4.03 -4.02 -3.21
CA ARG A 102 -5.45 -3.92 -2.81
C ARG A 102 -5.79 -2.52 -2.31
N GLY A 103 -4.97 -1.94 -1.44
CA GLY A 103 -5.15 -0.60 -0.93
C GLY A 103 -5.12 0.46 -2.03
N PHE A 104 -4.14 0.37 -2.94
CA PHE A 104 -4.04 1.29 -4.08
C PHE A 104 -5.26 1.18 -5.02
N SER A 105 -5.72 -0.03 -5.32
CA SER A 105 -6.91 -0.24 -6.16
C SER A 105 -8.17 0.33 -5.50
N TYR A 106 -8.32 0.14 -4.18
CA TYR A 106 -9.41 0.72 -3.41
C TYR A 106 -9.36 2.26 -3.42
N MET A 107 -8.19 2.85 -3.16
CA MET A 107 -8.00 4.30 -3.17
C MET A 107 -8.28 4.88 -4.56
N LYS A 108 -7.78 4.25 -5.61
CA LYS A 108 -8.07 4.65 -6.99
C LYS A 108 -9.56 4.61 -7.30
N ALA A 109 -10.28 3.57 -6.85
CA ALA A 109 -11.72 3.48 -7.03
C ALA A 109 -12.48 4.52 -6.19
N TYR A 110 -12.03 4.78 -4.96
CA TYR A 110 -12.69 5.72 -4.05
C TYR A 110 -12.54 7.19 -4.49
N PHE A 111 -11.34 7.60 -4.92
CA PHE A 111 -11.04 8.97 -5.34
C PHE A 111 -11.14 9.20 -6.85
N GLY A 112 -11.17 8.12 -7.63
CA GLY A 112 -11.29 8.22 -9.09
C GLY A 112 -12.70 8.61 -9.54
N ASN A 113 -12.77 9.17 -10.74
CA ASN A 113 -14.04 9.33 -11.43
C ASN A 113 -14.45 7.97 -12.04
N GLY A 114 -15.34 7.25 -11.34
CA GLY A 114 -15.86 5.95 -11.79
C GLY A 114 -17.12 6.05 -12.66
N TYR A 115 -17.56 7.26 -12.98
CA TYR A 115 -18.74 7.54 -13.80
C TYR A 115 -18.37 7.56 -15.28
N GLU A 116 -19.27 7.05 -16.11
CA GLU A 116 -19.16 7.18 -17.57
C GLU A 116 -19.67 8.54 -18.03
N ASP A 117 -19.03 9.08 -19.04
CA ASP A 117 -19.48 10.35 -19.62
C ASP A 117 -20.73 10.13 -20.47
N TYR A 118 -21.75 10.95 -20.24
CA TYR A 118 -22.95 10.97 -21.08
C TYR A 118 -22.62 11.58 -22.44
N LYS A 119 -23.04 10.92 -23.54
CA LYS A 119 -22.58 11.25 -24.89
C LYS A 119 -23.71 11.86 -25.78
N ASN A 120 -24.95 11.83 -25.30
CA ASN A 120 -26.10 12.19 -26.16
C ASN A 120 -26.58 13.64 -25.97
N GLY A 121 -26.00 14.39 -25.02
CA GLY A 121 -26.37 15.78 -24.77
C GLY A 121 -25.21 16.56 -24.14
N GLU A 122 -25.29 17.89 -24.25
CA GLU A 122 -24.36 18.80 -23.58
C GLU A 122 -24.84 19.14 -22.17
N LEU A 123 -23.89 19.24 -21.23
CA LEU A 123 -24.19 19.53 -19.82
C LEU A 123 -24.75 20.98 -19.71
N VAL A 124 -25.96 21.10 -19.20
CA VAL A 124 -26.62 22.40 -18.93
C VAL A 124 -26.30 22.87 -17.51
N TYR A 125 -26.50 22.01 -16.52
CA TYR A 125 -26.11 22.28 -15.13
C TYR A 125 -25.73 21.02 -14.37
N SER A 126 -25.04 21.21 -13.27
CA SER A 126 -24.80 20.18 -12.24
C SER A 126 -25.11 20.75 -10.86
N ALA A 127 -25.64 19.91 -9.98
CA ALA A 127 -25.89 20.24 -8.60
C ALA A 127 -25.38 19.09 -7.68
N ASP A 128 -24.56 19.45 -6.71
CA ASP A 128 -24.03 18.51 -5.74
C ASP A 128 -25.01 18.35 -4.57
N SER A 129 -25.15 17.13 -4.02
CA SER A 129 -26.06 16.91 -2.90
C SER A 129 -25.39 17.04 -1.54
N GLY A 130 -24.13 16.65 -1.45
CA GLY A 130 -23.41 16.56 -0.18
C GLY A 130 -23.95 15.49 0.79
N TYR A 131 -24.95 14.71 0.38
CA TYR A 131 -25.62 13.71 1.22
C TYR A 131 -24.77 12.44 1.34
N GLU A 132 -24.50 12.03 2.57
CA GLU A 132 -23.82 10.78 2.88
C GLU A 132 -24.47 10.10 4.09
N THR A 133 -24.67 8.79 4.02
CA THR A 133 -25.22 7.98 5.10
C THR A 133 -24.61 6.59 5.13
N LEU A 134 -24.77 5.91 6.26
CA LEU A 134 -24.36 4.52 6.46
C LEU A 134 -25.60 3.63 6.53
N ILE A 135 -25.70 2.67 5.63
CA ILE A 135 -26.75 1.66 5.58
C ILE A 135 -26.13 0.32 5.97
N TYR A 136 -26.35 -0.12 7.21
CA TYR A 136 -25.65 -1.26 7.82
C TYR A 136 -24.13 -1.05 7.84
N ASP A 137 -23.40 -1.79 6.98
CA ASP A 137 -21.94 -1.71 6.83
C ASP A 137 -21.50 -1.04 5.51
N MET A 138 -22.47 -0.49 4.77
CA MET A 138 -22.22 0.15 3.47
C MET A 138 -22.49 1.65 3.53
N HIS A 139 -21.54 2.43 3.11
CA HIS A 139 -21.70 3.86 2.91
C HIS A 139 -22.44 4.12 1.60
N LEU A 140 -23.37 5.04 1.63
CA LEU A 140 -24.01 5.62 0.45
C LEU A 140 -23.70 7.12 0.43
N LYS A 141 -23.18 7.59 -0.68
CA LYS A 141 -23.03 9.02 -0.95
C LYS A 141 -23.74 9.35 -2.25
N ILE A 142 -24.65 10.29 -2.20
CA ILE A 142 -25.27 10.88 -3.39
C ILE A 142 -24.36 12.04 -3.80
N ASP A 143 -23.66 11.89 -4.93
CA ASP A 143 -22.73 12.91 -5.41
C ASP A 143 -23.51 14.10 -5.98
N GLY A 144 -24.67 13.87 -6.60
CA GLY A 144 -25.53 14.93 -7.10
C GLY A 144 -26.20 14.57 -8.43
N VAL A 145 -26.65 15.59 -9.14
CA VAL A 145 -27.34 15.46 -10.42
C VAL A 145 -26.64 16.26 -11.52
N ARG A 146 -26.85 15.82 -12.76
CA ARG A 146 -26.44 16.51 -13.97
C ARG A 146 -27.60 16.55 -14.94
N TYR A 147 -27.90 17.70 -15.50
CA TYR A 147 -28.96 17.90 -16.49
C TYR A 147 -28.35 18.23 -17.84
N TYR A 148 -28.86 17.58 -18.86
CA TYR A 148 -28.40 17.71 -20.24
C TYR A 148 -29.46 18.37 -21.14
N ASP A 149 -29.00 18.96 -22.23
CA ASP A 149 -29.84 19.74 -23.19
C ASP A 149 -30.87 18.88 -23.94
N ASP A 150 -30.67 17.56 -23.95
CA ASP A 150 -31.63 16.58 -24.50
C ASP A 150 -32.80 16.25 -23.54
N GLY A 151 -32.89 16.94 -22.40
CA GLY A 151 -33.91 16.70 -21.37
C GLY A 151 -33.61 15.50 -20.45
N THR A 152 -32.37 14.98 -20.45
CA THR A 152 -31.98 13.90 -19.57
C THR A 152 -31.41 14.45 -18.27
N LEU A 153 -31.91 13.94 -17.13
CA LEU A 153 -31.30 14.13 -15.82
C LEU A 153 -30.52 12.87 -15.46
N GLU A 154 -29.28 13.03 -15.03
CA GLU A 154 -28.42 11.98 -14.51
C GLU A 154 -28.26 12.15 -13.00
N LEU A 155 -28.62 11.14 -12.20
CA LEU A 155 -28.32 11.03 -10.77
C LEU A 155 -27.06 10.21 -10.60
N ARG A 156 -26.09 10.73 -9.88
CA ARG A 156 -24.83 10.07 -9.54
C ARG A 156 -24.77 9.77 -8.06
N TYR A 157 -24.47 8.51 -7.74
CA TYR A 157 -24.23 8.10 -6.37
C TYR A 157 -23.14 7.06 -6.30
N LYS A 158 -22.51 6.99 -5.13
CA LYS A 158 -21.43 6.07 -4.85
C LYS A 158 -21.74 5.26 -3.59
N THR A 159 -21.48 3.97 -3.66
CA THR A 159 -21.56 3.07 -2.50
C THR A 159 -20.19 2.43 -2.27
N TRP A 160 -19.81 2.25 -1.00
CA TRP A 160 -18.59 1.54 -0.67
C TRP A 160 -18.68 0.90 0.71
N LYS A 161 -17.86 -0.14 0.90
CA LYS A 161 -17.66 -0.79 2.20
C LYS A 161 -16.24 -0.55 2.68
N SER A 162 -16.03 -0.73 3.98
CA SER A 162 -14.67 -0.71 4.54
C SER A 162 -13.78 -1.73 3.81
N LEU A 163 -12.50 -1.39 3.62
CA LEU A 163 -11.51 -2.28 3.02
C LEU A 163 -11.42 -3.64 3.72
N PHE A 164 -11.69 -3.66 5.03
CA PHE A 164 -11.61 -4.83 5.91
C PHE A 164 -12.98 -5.49 6.16
N SER A 165 -14.05 -5.06 5.48
CA SER A 165 -15.36 -5.71 5.59
C SER A 165 -15.32 -7.07 4.92
N ASP A 166 -15.65 -8.12 5.68
CA ASP A 166 -15.79 -9.50 5.20
C ASP A 166 -17.21 -9.84 4.73
N SER A 167 -18.14 -8.86 4.78
CA SER A 167 -19.52 -9.09 4.36
C SER A 167 -19.62 -9.37 2.87
N ILE A 168 -20.52 -10.29 2.54
CA ILE A 168 -20.82 -10.71 1.16
C ILE A 168 -21.14 -9.46 0.32
N ASP A 169 -20.59 -9.43 -0.90
CA ASP A 169 -20.78 -8.36 -1.88
C ASP A 169 -22.25 -8.28 -2.32
N TRP A 170 -23.09 -7.60 -1.54
CA TRP A 170 -24.34 -7.11 -2.07
C TRP A 170 -24.18 -5.63 -2.43
N THR A 171 -24.50 -5.31 -3.65
CA THR A 171 -24.54 -3.92 -4.11
C THR A 171 -25.94 -3.40 -3.89
N PHE A 172 -26.05 -2.31 -3.16
CA PHE A 172 -27.26 -1.55 -3.08
C PHE A 172 -27.45 -0.76 -4.39
N ASN A 173 -28.61 -0.93 -5.01
CA ASN A 173 -29.01 -0.13 -6.14
C ASN A 173 -30.31 0.59 -5.77
N LEU A 174 -30.37 1.89 -6.02
CA LEU A 174 -31.61 2.68 -6.00
C LEU A 174 -32.58 2.27 -7.15
N ASN A 175 -32.44 1.04 -7.65
CA ASN A 175 -33.27 0.51 -8.73
C ASN A 175 -34.70 0.30 -8.24
N GLY A 176 -35.64 0.90 -8.94
CA GLY A 176 -37.05 0.87 -8.59
C GLY A 176 -37.55 2.13 -7.90
N GLU A 177 -36.64 3.02 -7.55
CA GLU A 177 -36.95 4.27 -6.89
C GLU A 177 -37.29 5.37 -7.93
N PHE A 178 -38.00 6.37 -7.48
CA PHE A 178 -38.34 7.55 -8.25
C PHE A 178 -37.78 8.80 -7.58
N LEU A 179 -37.47 9.80 -8.39
CA LEU A 179 -37.25 11.15 -7.90
C LEU A 179 -38.57 11.89 -7.78
N THR A 180 -38.64 12.78 -6.82
CA THR A 180 -39.77 13.70 -6.71
C THR A 180 -39.29 15.16 -6.89
N ASP A 181 -40.14 16.02 -7.41
CA ASP A 181 -39.89 17.45 -7.38
C ASP A 181 -40.61 18.13 -6.19
N GLU A 182 -40.39 19.41 -6.02
CA GLU A 182 -41.04 20.23 -4.99
C GLU A 182 -42.57 20.30 -5.10
N LYS A 183 -43.14 19.89 -6.25
CA LYS A 183 -44.59 19.81 -6.51
C LYS A 183 -45.15 18.41 -6.25
N GLY A 184 -44.27 17.41 -5.91
CA GLY A 184 -44.66 16.04 -5.69
C GLY A 184 -44.83 15.17 -6.95
N ASN A 185 -44.39 15.66 -8.11
CA ASN A 185 -44.37 14.86 -9.32
C ASN A 185 -43.27 13.79 -9.22
N LYS A 186 -43.55 12.57 -9.73
CA LYS A 186 -42.65 11.42 -9.67
C LYS A 186 -42.02 11.14 -11.01
N TYR A 187 -40.69 10.93 -11.02
CA TYR A 187 -39.89 10.66 -12.19
C TYR A 187 -39.18 9.32 -12.01
N TYR A 188 -39.36 8.40 -12.95
CA TYR A 188 -38.76 7.08 -12.89
C TYR A 188 -37.56 7.01 -13.82
N PHE A 189 -36.51 6.36 -13.39
CA PHE A 189 -35.33 6.21 -14.24
C PHE A 189 -35.62 5.33 -15.46
N SER A 190 -35.03 5.67 -16.59
CA SER A 190 -35.17 4.94 -17.85
C SER A 190 -34.07 3.89 -18.05
N THR A 191 -32.88 4.16 -17.56
CA THR A 191 -31.71 3.27 -17.62
C THR A 191 -30.76 3.63 -16.50
N GLY A 192 -29.91 2.66 -16.12
CA GLY A 192 -28.87 2.85 -15.12
C GLY A 192 -27.60 2.08 -15.47
N ASN A 193 -26.50 2.57 -14.97
CA ASN A 193 -25.18 1.96 -15.08
C ASN A 193 -24.52 1.92 -13.70
N SER A 194 -23.81 0.84 -13.41
CA SER A 194 -23.05 0.69 -12.16
C SER A 194 -21.71 0.04 -12.46
N ASN A 195 -20.64 0.67 -11.99
CA ASN A 195 -19.29 0.23 -12.24
C ASN A 195 -18.48 0.19 -10.92
N GLY A 196 -17.83 -0.92 -10.65
CA GLY A 196 -16.99 -1.11 -9.48
C GLY A 196 -17.24 -2.42 -8.76
N ASN A 197 -16.55 -2.58 -7.63
CA ASN A 197 -16.66 -3.74 -6.74
C ASN A 197 -16.84 -3.25 -5.30
N LYS A 198 -15.76 -3.13 -4.51
CA LYS A 198 -15.83 -2.60 -3.13
C LYS A 198 -16.22 -1.12 -3.06
N VAL A 199 -15.91 -0.38 -4.10
CA VAL A 199 -16.41 0.98 -4.35
C VAL A 199 -17.16 0.93 -5.66
N CYS A 200 -18.45 1.21 -5.65
CA CYS A 200 -19.32 1.17 -6.80
C CYS A 200 -19.84 2.57 -7.11
N HIS A 201 -19.64 3.01 -8.36
CA HIS A 201 -20.19 4.24 -8.88
C HIS A 201 -21.40 3.92 -9.73
N SER A 202 -22.53 4.54 -9.43
CA SER A 202 -23.80 4.27 -10.08
C SER A 202 -24.40 5.54 -10.67
N GLN A 203 -24.99 5.41 -11.86
CA GLN A 203 -25.64 6.48 -12.60
C GLN A 203 -27.05 6.01 -12.95
N LEU A 204 -28.06 6.85 -12.67
CA LEU A 204 -29.42 6.63 -13.10
C LEU A 204 -29.84 7.78 -14.00
N PHE A 205 -30.43 7.46 -15.13
CA PHE A 205 -30.83 8.43 -16.15
C PHE A 205 -32.36 8.52 -16.22
N PHE A 206 -32.88 9.74 -16.12
CA PHE A 206 -34.29 10.10 -16.18
C PHE A 206 -34.49 10.89 -17.44
N LYS A 207 -35.24 10.36 -18.41
CA LYS A 207 -35.56 11.05 -19.67
C LYS A 207 -36.75 11.94 -19.50
N ASP A 208 -36.85 12.93 -20.38
CA ASP A 208 -37.94 13.91 -20.42
C ASP A 208 -38.16 14.63 -19.08
N PHE A 209 -37.02 14.88 -18.36
CA PHE A 209 -37.04 15.55 -17.06
C PHE A 209 -37.28 17.07 -17.29
N PRO A 210 -38.25 17.69 -16.55
CA PRO A 210 -38.55 19.10 -16.74
C PRO A 210 -37.42 20.02 -16.30
N GLN A 211 -37.15 21.05 -17.04
CA GLN A 211 -36.12 22.05 -16.75
C GLN A 211 -36.49 23.01 -15.62
N ASP A 212 -37.82 23.18 -15.35
CA ASP A 212 -38.33 24.12 -14.35
C ASP A 212 -38.40 23.63 -12.92
N VAL A 213 -37.84 22.44 -12.66
CA VAL A 213 -37.72 21.84 -11.31
C VAL A 213 -36.68 22.62 -10.49
N LYS A 214 -37.05 23.03 -9.29
CA LYS A 214 -36.16 23.79 -8.39
C LYS A 214 -35.47 22.90 -7.34
N THR A 215 -36.11 21.81 -6.96
CA THR A 215 -35.56 20.89 -5.98
C THR A 215 -35.87 19.44 -6.38
N ILE A 216 -34.84 18.61 -6.39
CA ILE A 216 -34.96 17.18 -6.60
C ILE A 216 -34.93 16.50 -5.27
N ILE A 217 -35.91 15.67 -4.97
CA ILE A 217 -36.09 14.98 -3.69
C ILE A 217 -35.94 13.48 -3.93
N ILE A 218 -35.05 12.86 -3.18
CA ILE A 218 -34.87 11.41 -3.10
C ILE A 218 -35.40 11.01 -1.73
N ASP A 219 -36.52 10.29 -1.71
CA ASP A 219 -37.13 9.80 -0.48
C ASP A 219 -37.45 8.31 -0.66
N THR A 220 -36.67 7.48 0.00
CA THR A 220 -36.74 6.02 -0.16
C THR A 220 -36.42 5.30 1.13
N ASP A 221 -37.04 4.15 1.35
CA ASP A 221 -36.74 3.25 2.43
C ASP A 221 -35.88 2.08 1.95
N VAL A 222 -34.71 1.93 2.60
CA VAL A 222 -33.83 0.82 2.32
C VAL A 222 -33.74 -0.06 3.56
N ASN A 223 -34.43 -1.17 3.53
CA ASN A 223 -34.45 -2.16 4.61
C ASN A 223 -34.80 -1.55 5.97
N GLY A 224 -35.79 -0.65 6.02
CA GLY A 224 -36.24 0.01 7.25
C GLY A 224 -35.41 1.26 7.65
N GLN A 225 -34.47 1.68 6.81
CA GLN A 225 -33.75 2.94 6.99
C GLN A 225 -34.21 3.95 5.93
N ASN A 226 -34.80 5.05 6.36
CA ASN A 226 -35.24 6.10 5.46
C ASN A 226 -34.05 6.94 4.96
N ILE A 227 -33.96 7.12 3.65
CA ILE A 227 -33.02 7.98 2.96
C ILE A 227 -33.80 9.15 2.43
N HIS A 228 -33.53 10.34 2.99
CA HIS A 228 -34.12 11.58 2.53
C HIS A 228 -33.03 12.55 2.13
N CYS A 229 -33.02 12.96 0.87
CA CYS A 229 -32.03 13.86 0.31
C CYS A 229 -32.71 14.88 -0.63
N GLU A 230 -32.50 16.15 -0.36
CA GLU A 230 -32.95 17.26 -1.20
C GLU A 230 -31.77 17.89 -1.93
N ILE A 231 -31.89 18.03 -3.24
CA ILE A 231 -30.84 18.61 -4.11
C ILE A 231 -31.43 19.88 -4.76
N PRO A 232 -31.02 21.06 -4.30
CA PRO A 232 -31.43 22.30 -4.93
C PRO A 232 -30.81 22.41 -6.33
N VAL A 233 -31.64 22.73 -7.33
CA VAL A 233 -31.23 22.88 -8.71
C VAL A 233 -30.92 24.36 -8.98
N PRO A 234 -29.78 24.69 -9.58
CA PRO A 234 -29.47 26.08 -9.95
C PRO A 234 -30.43 26.62 -10.98
N GLU A 235 -30.81 27.89 -10.87
CA GLU A 235 -31.61 28.55 -11.89
C GLU A 235 -30.82 28.65 -13.20
N VAL A 236 -31.37 28.04 -14.25
CA VAL A 236 -30.79 28.14 -15.60
C VAL A 236 -31.24 29.47 -16.21
N ASN A 237 -30.35 30.45 -16.19
CA ASN A 237 -30.57 31.68 -16.94
C ASN A 237 -30.48 31.38 -18.45
N ASN A 238 -31.62 31.16 -19.10
CA ASN A 238 -31.67 31.12 -20.56
C ASN A 238 -31.22 32.50 -21.10
N LYS A 239 -29.96 32.54 -21.57
CA LYS A 239 -29.47 33.67 -22.36
C LYS A 239 -29.86 33.53 -23.81
#